data_fb2b79c34d5da261532ec9303636057d
#
_entry.id   fb2b79c34d5da261532ec9303636057d
#
_cell.length_a   1.000
_cell.length_b   1.000
_cell.length_c   1.000
_cell.angle_alpha   90.00
_cell.angle_beta   90.00
_cell.angle_gamma   90.00
#
_symmetry.space_group_name_H-M   'P 1'
#
loop_
_entity.id
_entity.type
_entity.pdbx_description
1 polymer ?
#
loop_
_entity_poly.entity_id
_entity_poly.type
_entity_poly.pdbx_seq_one_letter_code
_entity_poly.pdbx_strand_id
1 'polypeptide(L)'
;MKDEYETIVRSGIKLQLDCPDLALSRHMTFKSESDEDFIKIAYQNMEILNQSLHNISPEMLRLHVCWGNYEGPHIHDIPIEKIFDVLMSFKGNYLLFESSNPRHQHEWEIFDQLKNKIPENKILIPGVLDTTSNFVEHSSLVKQRIEKFVNIVGK
;
A
#
# COMPACT_ATOMS: atom_id res chain seq x y z
N MET A 1 20.89 -4.58 -1.71
CA MET A 1 19.42 -4.72 -1.91
C MET A 1 19.08 -5.36 -3.25
N LYS A 2 19.51 -4.83 -4.42
CA LYS A 2 19.19 -5.42 -5.74
C LYS A 2 19.52 -6.90 -5.84
N ASP A 3 20.76 -7.30 -5.53
CA ASP A 3 21.21 -8.70 -5.61
C ASP A 3 20.45 -9.62 -4.65
N GLU A 4 20.09 -9.10 -3.48
CA GLU A 4 19.24 -9.78 -2.49
C GLU A 4 17.83 -10.04 -3.06
N TYR A 5 17.20 -9.01 -3.63
CA TYR A 5 15.88 -9.11 -4.25
C TYR A 5 15.85 -10.14 -5.38
N GLU A 6 16.84 -10.08 -6.26
CA GLU A 6 16.98 -11.04 -7.35
C GLU A 6 17.22 -12.46 -6.85
N THR A 7 17.97 -12.62 -5.76
CA THR A 7 18.25 -13.93 -5.17
C THR A 7 16.98 -14.56 -4.58
N ILE A 8 16.16 -13.77 -3.88
CA ILE A 8 14.87 -14.23 -3.34
C ILE A 8 13.98 -14.72 -4.49
N VAL A 9 13.84 -13.92 -5.54
CA VAL A 9 12.94 -14.26 -6.66
C VAL A 9 13.48 -15.47 -7.46
N ARG A 10 14.80 -15.58 -7.66
CA ARG A 10 15.42 -16.75 -8.30
C ARG A 10 15.18 -18.06 -7.54
N SER A 11 14.92 -17.99 -6.25
CA SER A 11 14.53 -19.18 -5.46
C SER A 11 13.05 -19.59 -5.64
N GLY A 12 12.29 -18.89 -6.51
CA GLY A 12 10.87 -19.17 -6.77
C GLY A 12 9.88 -18.52 -5.80
N ILE A 13 10.36 -17.60 -4.94
CA ILE A 13 9.55 -16.94 -3.92
C ILE A 13 9.17 -15.53 -4.42
N LYS A 14 7.90 -15.12 -4.25
CA LYS A 14 7.49 -13.73 -4.48
C LYS A 14 8.13 -12.82 -3.44
N LEU A 15 8.70 -11.71 -3.91
CA LEU A 15 9.28 -10.67 -3.07
C LEU A 15 8.20 -9.69 -2.62
N GLN A 16 8.03 -9.54 -1.32
CA GLN A 16 7.23 -8.46 -0.74
C GLN A 16 8.16 -7.41 -0.13
N LEU A 17 7.91 -6.15 -0.48
CA LEU A 17 8.63 -4.99 0.02
C LEU A 17 7.71 -4.22 0.96
N ASP A 18 8.19 -3.94 2.16
CA ASP A 18 7.52 -3.07 3.11
C ASP A 18 8.06 -1.64 2.95
N CYS A 19 7.18 -0.70 2.61
CA CYS A 19 7.54 0.66 2.24
C CYS A 19 6.87 1.70 3.16
N PRO A 20 7.30 1.81 4.42
CA PRO A 20 6.80 2.84 5.34
C PRO A 20 7.20 4.26 4.90
N ASP A 21 8.21 4.38 4.06
CA ASP A 21 8.68 5.63 3.47
C ASP A 21 7.67 6.26 2.50
N LEU A 22 6.70 5.48 2.00
CA LEU A 22 5.64 5.97 1.12
C LEU A 22 4.42 6.53 1.89
N ALA A 23 4.26 6.21 3.18
CA ALA A 23 3.13 6.67 3.98
C ALA A 23 3.49 7.04 5.42
N LEU A 24 3.97 6.09 6.25
CA LEU A 24 4.29 6.33 7.67
C LEU A 24 5.26 7.49 7.87
N SER A 25 6.24 7.64 6.97
CA SER A 25 7.25 8.70 7.07
C SER A 25 6.64 10.11 7.04
N ARG A 26 5.45 10.30 6.46
CA ARG A 26 4.71 11.57 6.52
C ARG A 26 4.39 11.93 7.96
N HIS A 27 3.93 10.97 8.75
CA HIS A 27 3.62 11.16 10.16
C HIS A 27 4.86 11.27 11.05
N MET A 28 5.90 10.48 10.77
CA MET A 28 7.07 10.37 11.65
C MET A 28 8.15 11.41 11.34
N THR A 29 8.63 11.43 10.11
CA THR A 29 9.83 12.17 9.69
C THR A 29 9.47 13.51 9.06
N PHE A 30 8.43 13.54 8.22
CA PHE A 30 8.05 14.69 7.39
C PHE A 30 6.79 15.40 7.88
N LYS A 31 6.49 15.34 9.18
CA LYS A 31 5.27 15.92 9.76
C LYS A 31 5.18 17.46 9.62
N SER A 32 6.29 18.14 9.43
CA SER A 32 6.36 19.60 9.20
C SER A 32 6.28 19.98 7.72
N GLU A 33 6.44 19.04 6.83
CA GLU A 33 6.42 19.30 5.39
C GLU A 33 4.98 19.43 4.88
N SER A 34 4.82 20.03 3.69
CA SER A 34 3.55 19.98 2.99
C SER A 34 3.29 18.57 2.40
N ASP A 35 2.03 18.24 2.14
CA ASP A 35 1.72 16.97 1.48
C ASP A 35 2.32 16.91 0.07
N GLU A 36 2.34 18.06 -0.64
CA GLU A 36 2.94 18.18 -1.96
C GLU A 36 4.44 17.87 -1.97
N ASP A 37 5.17 18.34 -0.96
CA ASP A 37 6.60 18.08 -0.85
C ASP A 37 6.87 16.62 -0.44
N PHE A 38 6.06 16.08 0.46
CA PHE A 38 6.13 14.66 0.79
C PHE A 38 5.84 13.75 -0.42
N ILE A 39 4.84 14.08 -1.23
CA ILE A 39 4.50 13.32 -2.44
C ILE A 39 5.68 13.32 -3.44
N LYS A 40 6.40 14.42 -3.59
CA LYS A 40 7.63 14.47 -4.43
C LYS A 40 8.68 13.48 -3.92
N ILE A 41 8.88 13.43 -2.59
CA ILE A 41 9.80 12.47 -1.97
C ILE A 41 9.33 11.03 -2.21
N ALA A 42 8.05 10.77 -2.02
CA ALA A 42 7.48 9.45 -2.25
C ALA A 42 7.65 8.98 -3.72
N TYR A 43 7.49 9.89 -4.69
CA TYR A 43 7.77 9.59 -6.11
C TYR A 43 9.25 9.25 -6.35
N GLN A 44 10.17 10.01 -5.77
CA GLN A 44 11.61 9.73 -5.89
C GLN A 44 11.96 8.36 -5.29
N ASN A 45 11.42 8.03 -4.13
CA ASN A 45 11.62 6.74 -3.49
C ASN A 45 11.08 5.59 -4.35
N MET A 46 9.88 5.77 -4.90
CA MET A 46 9.26 4.78 -5.81
C MET A 46 10.07 4.59 -7.08
N GLU A 47 10.62 5.65 -7.67
CA GLU A 47 11.48 5.57 -8.85
C GLU A 47 12.76 4.78 -8.56
N ILE A 48 13.44 5.06 -7.45
CA ILE A 48 14.64 4.34 -7.01
C ILE A 48 14.31 2.85 -6.77
N LEU A 49 13.16 2.59 -6.13
CA LEU A 49 12.69 1.23 -5.91
C LEU A 49 12.48 0.49 -7.24
N ASN A 50 11.71 1.08 -8.16
CA ASN A 50 11.46 0.49 -9.48
C ASN A 50 12.74 0.23 -10.26
N GLN A 51 13.73 1.13 -10.20
CA GLN A 51 15.05 0.93 -10.79
C GLN A 51 15.80 -0.25 -10.17
N SER A 52 15.71 -0.43 -8.85
CA SER A 52 16.35 -1.56 -8.17
C SER A 52 15.72 -2.91 -8.52
N LEU A 53 14.48 -2.90 -8.98
CA LEU A 53 13.68 -4.08 -9.32
C LEU A 53 13.66 -4.40 -10.82
N HIS A 54 14.39 -3.67 -11.68
CA HIS A 54 14.21 -3.69 -13.12
C HIS A 54 14.34 -5.09 -13.77
N ASN A 55 15.14 -5.98 -13.19
CA ASN A 55 15.35 -7.35 -13.69
C ASN A 55 14.30 -8.36 -13.19
N ILE A 56 13.39 -7.94 -12.30
CA ILE A 56 12.39 -8.83 -11.69
C ILE A 56 11.06 -8.66 -12.41
N SER A 57 10.40 -9.77 -12.71
CA SER A 57 9.09 -9.79 -13.34
C SER A 57 8.01 -9.22 -12.41
N PRO A 58 7.08 -8.37 -12.92
CA PRO A 58 6.07 -7.72 -12.10
C PRO A 58 5.17 -8.65 -11.28
N GLU A 59 4.89 -9.85 -11.78
CA GLU A 59 4.08 -10.86 -11.09
C GLU A 59 4.80 -11.49 -9.88
N MET A 60 6.09 -11.24 -9.72
CA MET A 60 6.87 -11.69 -8.56
C MET A 60 7.01 -10.61 -7.48
N LEU A 61 6.44 -9.43 -7.69
CA LEU A 61 6.64 -8.27 -6.85
C LEU A 61 5.36 -7.85 -6.14
N ARG A 62 5.45 -7.71 -4.82
CA ARG A 62 4.42 -7.20 -3.92
C ARG A 62 4.95 -5.96 -3.19
N LEU A 63 4.15 -4.92 -3.11
CA LEU A 63 4.41 -3.73 -2.31
C LEU A 63 3.43 -3.68 -1.15
N HIS A 64 3.92 -3.54 0.07
CA HIS A 64 3.10 -3.17 1.22
C HIS A 64 3.31 -1.70 1.55
N VAL A 65 2.23 -0.93 1.51
CA VAL A 65 2.19 0.46 1.98
C VAL A 65 1.85 0.45 3.45
N CYS A 66 2.75 0.97 4.27
CA CYS A 66 2.61 0.91 5.71
C CYS A 66 2.40 2.30 6.31
N TRP A 67 1.30 2.47 7.05
CA TRP A 67 1.08 3.64 7.92
C TRP A 67 1.56 3.41 9.35
N GLY A 68 2.09 2.22 9.65
CA GLY A 68 2.56 1.81 10.97
C GLY A 68 1.46 1.25 11.88
N ASN A 69 1.88 0.42 12.82
CA ASN A 69 1.00 -0.25 13.80
C ASN A 69 1.07 0.40 15.20
N TYR A 70 1.48 1.64 15.25
CA TYR A 70 1.58 2.41 16.47
C TYR A 70 0.19 2.81 16.98
N GLU A 71 -0.11 2.57 18.26
CA GLU A 71 -1.43 2.86 18.86
C GLU A 71 -1.65 4.34 19.22
N GLY A 72 -0.67 5.19 19.05
CA GLY A 72 -0.81 6.62 19.33
C GLY A 72 -1.61 7.38 18.27
N PRO A 73 -1.90 8.68 18.50
CA PRO A 73 -2.60 9.50 17.54
C PRO A 73 -1.79 9.68 16.25
N HIS A 74 -2.35 9.29 15.12
CA HIS A 74 -1.79 9.45 13.78
C HIS A 74 -2.39 10.67 13.09
N ILE A 75 -2.04 11.87 13.55
CA ILE A 75 -2.67 13.13 13.08
C ILE A 75 -2.05 13.70 11.80
N HIS A 76 -0.96 13.11 11.32
CA HIS A 76 -0.26 13.53 10.11
C HIS A 76 -0.20 12.44 9.04
N ASP A 77 -1.01 11.38 9.16
CA ASP A 77 -1.07 10.34 8.14
C ASP A 77 -1.51 10.96 6.81
N ILE A 78 -0.86 10.54 5.73
CA ILE A 78 -1.24 10.97 4.39
C ILE A 78 -2.40 10.08 3.90
N PRO A 79 -3.50 10.67 3.39
CA PRO A 79 -4.58 9.89 2.79
C PRO A 79 -4.10 9.13 1.55
N ILE A 80 -4.64 7.93 1.32
CA ILE A 80 -4.28 7.11 0.15
C ILE A 80 -4.56 7.82 -1.16
N GLU A 81 -5.59 8.67 -1.22
CA GLU A 81 -5.92 9.49 -2.38
C GLU A 81 -4.73 10.31 -2.88
N LYS A 82 -4.00 10.94 -1.95
CA LYS A 82 -2.86 11.82 -2.29
C LYS A 82 -1.63 11.09 -2.81
N ILE A 83 -1.45 9.84 -2.40
CA ILE A 83 -0.34 8.98 -2.84
C ILE A 83 -0.77 7.93 -3.88
N PHE A 84 -2.04 7.96 -4.32
CA PHE A 84 -2.59 6.95 -5.21
C PHE A 84 -1.77 6.78 -6.49
N ASP A 85 -1.45 7.87 -7.17
CA ASP A 85 -0.68 7.83 -8.42
C ASP A 85 0.76 7.33 -8.19
N VAL A 86 1.37 7.66 -7.02
CA VAL A 86 2.67 7.09 -6.60
C VAL A 86 2.57 5.57 -6.51
N LEU A 87 1.53 5.06 -5.83
CA LEU A 87 1.33 3.61 -5.64
C LEU A 87 1.05 2.89 -6.95
N MET A 88 0.27 3.51 -7.85
CA MET A 88 -0.01 2.93 -9.17
C MET A 88 1.24 2.89 -10.05
N SER A 89 2.24 3.75 -9.82
CA SER A 89 3.52 3.74 -10.55
C SER A 89 4.47 2.61 -10.14
N PHE A 90 4.17 1.86 -9.08
CA PHE A 90 4.95 0.68 -8.71
C PHE A 90 4.98 -0.34 -9.85
N LYS A 91 6.16 -0.83 -10.17
CA LYS A 91 6.36 -1.80 -11.25
C LYS A 91 5.64 -3.14 -11.04
N GLY A 92 5.55 -3.61 -9.79
CA GLY A 92 4.96 -4.90 -9.46
C GLY A 92 3.43 -4.91 -9.54
N ASN A 93 2.87 -6.12 -9.63
CA ASN A 93 1.43 -6.28 -9.81
C ASN A 93 0.63 -6.17 -8.50
N TYR A 94 1.22 -6.52 -7.35
CA TYR A 94 0.46 -6.66 -6.11
C TYR A 94 0.69 -5.46 -5.19
N LEU A 95 -0.41 -4.83 -4.77
CA LEU A 95 -0.41 -3.69 -3.84
C LEU A 95 -1.18 -4.06 -2.58
N LEU A 96 -0.47 -4.10 -1.45
CA LEU A 96 -1.03 -4.34 -0.12
C LEU A 96 -1.11 -3.02 0.64
N PHE A 97 -2.22 -2.76 1.30
CA PHE A 97 -2.45 -1.54 2.07
C PHE A 97 -3.44 -1.78 3.21
N GLU A 98 -3.36 -0.96 4.24
CA GLU A 98 -4.31 -0.99 5.37
C GLU A 98 -5.71 -0.56 4.90
N SER A 99 -6.74 -1.28 5.36
CA SER A 99 -8.13 -0.99 4.99
C SER A 99 -9.16 -1.41 6.05
N SER A 100 -8.73 -1.63 7.29
CA SER A 100 -9.61 -2.11 8.35
C SER A 100 -9.56 -1.32 9.65
N ASN A 101 -8.52 -0.54 9.89
CA ASN A 101 -8.45 0.30 11.08
C ASN A 101 -9.31 1.57 10.94
N PRO A 102 -9.72 2.21 12.06
CA PRO A 102 -10.58 3.39 12.03
C PRO A 102 -10.04 4.59 11.24
N ARG A 103 -8.71 4.66 11.02
CA ARG A 103 -8.07 5.77 10.31
C ARG A 103 -8.21 5.65 8.78
N HIS A 104 -8.16 4.43 8.25
CA HIS A 104 -8.08 4.15 6.82
C HIS A 104 -9.23 3.32 6.26
N GLN A 105 -10.08 2.72 7.12
CA GLN A 105 -11.17 1.85 6.65
C GLN A 105 -12.20 2.54 5.74
N HIS A 106 -12.29 3.86 5.75
CA HIS A 106 -13.18 4.64 4.88
C HIS A 106 -12.61 4.86 3.48
N GLU A 107 -11.31 4.70 3.29
CA GLU A 107 -10.61 5.01 2.04
C GLU A 107 -10.90 4.04 0.88
N TRP A 108 -11.69 2.97 1.13
CA TRP A 108 -12.22 2.13 0.05
C TRP A 108 -13.01 2.92 -1.00
N GLU A 109 -13.64 4.04 -0.60
CA GLU A 109 -14.40 4.91 -1.51
C GLU A 109 -13.51 5.54 -2.58
N ILE A 110 -12.24 5.79 -2.28
CA ILE A 110 -11.28 6.33 -3.23
C ILE A 110 -11.01 5.35 -4.37
N PHE A 111 -10.95 4.05 -4.07
CA PHE A 111 -10.79 3.04 -5.11
C PHE A 111 -12.00 2.99 -6.06
N ASP A 112 -13.21 3.24 -5.58
CA ASP A 112 -14.38 3.35 -6.46
C ASP A 112 -14.30 4.60 -7.36
N GLN A 113 -13.91 5.73 -6.81
CA GLN A 113 -13.75 6.98 -7.57
C GLN A 113 -12.63 6.89 -8.61
N LEU A 114 -11.54 6.23 -8.28
CA LEU A 114 -10.32 6.16 -9.09
C LEU A 114 -10.14 4.82 -9.83
N LYS A 115 -11.15 3.96 -9.85
CA LYS A 115 -11.05 2.61 -10.46
C LYS A 115 -10.53 2.60 -11.88
N ASN A 116 -10.90 3.61 -12.68
CA ASN A 116 -10.43 3.74 -14.06
C ASN A 116 -8.95 4.10 -14.19
N LYS A 117 -8.30 4.51 -13.10
CA LYS A 117 -6.85 4.78 -13.05
C LYS A 117 -6.05 3.55 -12.58
N ILE A 118 -6.69 2.49 -12.12
CA ILE A 118 -6.00 1.27 -11.70
C ILE A 118 -5.56 0.51 -12.95
N PRO A 119 -4.25 0.28 -13.14
CA PRO A 119 -3.78 -0.52 -14.27
C PRO A 119 -4.36 -1.93 -14.24
N GLU A 120 -4.70 -2.49 -15.41
CA GLU A 120 -5.34 -3.82 -15.53
C GLU A 120 -4.52 -4.96 -14.88
N ASN A 121 -3.21 -4.81 -14.83
CA ASN A 121 -2.31 -5.79 -14.24
C ASN A 121 -2.15 -5.63 -12.70
N LYS A 122 -2.76 -4.61 -12.10
CA LYS A 122 -2.70 -4.41 -10.64
C LYS A 122 -3.69 -5.32 -9.91
N ILE A 123 -3.20 -5.91 -8.84
CA ILE A 123 -3.98 -6.73 -7.91
C ILE A 123 -3.94 -6.05 -6.55
N LEU A 124 -5.09 -5.57 -6.11
CA LEU A 124 -5.25 -4.94 -4.81
C LEU A 124 -5.42 -5.99 -3.72
N ILE A 125 -4.69 -5.83 -2.63
CA ILE A 125 -4.74 -6.72 -1.45
C ILE A 125 -5.04 -5.86 -0.23
N PRO A 126 -6.31 -5.51 0.03
CA PRO A 126 -6.68 -4.73 1.20
C PRO A 126 -6.46 -5.53 2.49
N GLY A 127 -5.91 -4.90 3.51
CA GLY A 127 -5.85 -5.43 4.88
C GLY A 127 -7.26 -5.44 5.48
N VAL A 128 -7.82 -6.62 5.71
CA VAL A 128 -9.21 -6.79 6.15
C VAL A 128 -9.36 -7.13 7.64
N LEU A 129 -8.24 -7.23 8.36
CA LEU A 129 -8.17 -7.38 9.81
C LEU A 129 -7.48 -6.17 10.41
N ASP A 130 -8.07 -5.59 11.45
CA ASP A 130 -7.44 -4.51 12.21
C ASP A 130 -6.40 -5.10 13.18
N THR A 131 -5.12 -4.87 12.89
CA THR A 131 -4.00 -5.36 13.70
C THR A 131 -3.65 -4.42 14.87
N THR A 132 -4.32 -3.27 14.98
CA THR A 132 -4.12 -2.30 16.08
C THR A 132 -5.13 -2.48 17.21
N SER A 133 -6.10 -3.38 17.06
CA SER A 133 -7.16 -3.66 18.01
C SER A 133 -6.89 -4.94 18.81
N ASN A 134 -7.35 -4.97 20.07
CA ASN A 134 -7.35 -6.17 20.91
C ASN A 134 -8.58 -7.08 20.70
N PHE A 135 -9.50 -6.69 19.83
CA PHE A 135 -10.71 -7.45 19.58
C PHE A 135 -10.50 -8.55 18.55
N VAL A 136 -11.12 -9.70 18.79
CA VAL A 136 -11.28 -10.74 17.77
C VAL A 136 -12.45 -10.33 16.89
N GLU A 137 -12.17 -9.90 15.68
CA GLU A 137 -13.18 -9.41 14.74
C GLU A 137 -14.05 -10.56 14.22
N HIS A 138 -15.35 -10.30 14.12
CA HIS A 138 -16.30 -11.29 13.61
C HIS A 138 -16.06 -11.57 12.11
N SER A 139 -16.13 -12.84 11.71
CA SER A 139 -15.88 -13.27 10.32
C SER A 139 -16.78 -12.57 9.29
N SER A 140 -18.02 -12.22 9.68
CA SER A 140 -18.93 -11.46 8.79
C SER A 140 -18.41 -10.03 8.53
N LEU A 141 -17.71 -9.39 9.48
CA LEU A 141 -17.10 -8.08 9.27
C LEU A 141 -15.96 -8.18 8.26
N VAL A 142 -15.11 -9.20 8.40
CA VAL A 142 -14.03 -9.49 7.44
C VAL A 142 -14.61 -9.73 6.04
N LYS A 143 -15.65 -10.55 5.94
CA LYS A 143 -16.37 -10.79 4.68
C LYS A 143 -16.88 -9.48 4.05
N GLN A 144 -17.54 -8.61 4.82
CA GLN A 144 -18.07 -7.34 4.32
C GLN A 144 -16.96 -6.42 3.78
N ARG A 145 -15.80 -6.39 4.43
CA ARG A 145 -14.64 -5.62 3.96
C ARG A 145 -14.12 -6.14 2.62
N ILE A 146 -14.01 -7.47 2.46
CA ILE A 146 -13.62 -8.09 1.19
C ILE A 146 -14.65 -7.77 0.11
N GLU A 147 -15.93 -7.96 0.37
CA GLU A 147 -17.01 -7.72 -0.58
C GLU A 147 -17.06 -6.29 -1.10
N LYS A 148 -16.73 -5.29 -0.26
CA LYS A 148 -16.62 -3.89 -0.70
C LYS A 148 -15.62 -3.75 -1.86
N PHE A 149 -14.40 -4.26 -1.70
CA PHE A 149 -13.38 -4.17 -2.74
C PHE A 149 -13.72 -5.00 -3.98
N VAL A 150 -14.26 -6.20 -3.81
CA VAL A 150 -14.71 -7.05 -4.93
C VAL A 150 -15.77 -6.34 -5.76
N ASN A 151 -16.69 -5.62 -5.13
CA ASN A 151 -17.75 -4.89 -5.83
C ASN A 151 -17.22 -3.68 -6.63
N ILE A 152 -16.06 -3.10 -6.21
CA ILE A 152 -15.47 -1.93 -6.86
C ILE A 152 -14.56 -2.35 -8.02
N VAL A 153 -13.62 -3.25 -7.75
CA VAL A 153 -12.53 -3.56 -8.69
C VAL A 153 -12.66 -4.95 -9.34
N GLY A 154 -13.66 -5.72 -8.96
CA GLY A 154 -13.86 -7.09 -9.43
C GLY A 154 -13.00 -8.11 -8.66
N LYS A 155 -12.96 -9.32 -9.22
CA LYS A 155 -12.22 -10.45 -8.61
C LYS A 155 -10.79 -10.49 -9.10
#